data_a1da241d65c66114ddd85644600b707c
#
_entry.id   a1da241d65c66114ddd85644600b707c
#
_cell.length_a   1.000
_cell.length_b   1.000
_cell.length_c   1.000
_cell.angle_alpha   90.00
_cell.angle_beta   90.00
_cell.angle_gamma   90.00
#
_symmetry.space_group_name_H-M   'P 1'
#
loop_
_entity.id
_entity.type
_entity.pdbx_description
1 polymer ?
#
loop_
_entity_poly.entity_id
_entity_poly.type
_entity_poly.pdbx_seq_one_letter_code
_entity_poly.pdbx_strand_id
1 'polypeptide(L)'
;MVLLLAAGYGAWNQWMAPTRIAFVNYQATTLGQLAKSNTHDRIRLATLSVDELDQAGQYDVVLVNGMGLRITAEQRTQLEQAAARGLTVLTTMATNPANDLTTADSLTAATMQAYLRGAGRRNYRNLLTYIRRTVDGKTWDTEQPEAPVQRAWLPFFHADPKHPEAEERDFGSVAAYEQFLSQQGLTQSAGASRILVTGQMGDPLPLMTALEKAGHQVYGVRDLETCIRRQQADSIRPSAVINLAHGRLGDAVVKYLKQQNILLFSPLNVNRRVEDWEADKQGMNGGFLSQSVVMPEIDGALRPYALFGHEVDAEGLEQVVAMPERLATFVESVNRHLALRQQPNADKRVAI
;
A
#
# COMPACT_ATOMS: atom_id res chain seq x y z
N MET A 1 -45.30 -19.99 -9.78
CA MET A 1 -44.68 -19.21 -8.70
C MET A 1 -43.27 -19.72 -8.37
N VAL A 2 -43.06 -21.01 -8.08
CA VAL A 2 -41.74 -21.58 -7.75
C VAL A 2 -40.70 -21.39 -8.86
N LEU A 3 -41.07 -21.61 -10.13
CA LEU A 3 -40.16 -21.41 -11.27
C LEU A 3 -39.74 -19.95 -11.47
N LEU A 4 -40.62 -18.99 -11.20
CA LEU A 4 -40.28 -17.56 -11.28
C LEU A 4 -39.35 -17.13 -10.13
N LEU A 5 -39.55 -17.69 -8.94
CA LEU A 5 -38.65 -17.46 -7.81
C LEU A 5 -37.28 -18.10 -8.04
N ALA A 6 -37.21 -19.30 -8.60
CA ALA A 6 -35.96 -19.96 -8.94
C ALA A 6 -35.22 -19.23 -10.06
N ALA A 7 -35.91 -18.75 -11.09
CA ALA A 7 -35.34 -17.95 -12.17
C ALA A 7 -34.86 -16.57 -11.64
N GLY A 8 -35.62 -15.93 -10.77
CA GLY A 8 -35.25 -14.66 -10.14
C GLY A 8 -34.03 -14.82 -9.20
N TYR A 9 -33.99 -15.90 -8.44
CA TYR A 9 -32.85 -16.23 -7.59
C TYR A 9 -31.58 -16.53 -8.43
N GLY A 10 -31.73 -17.31 -9.51
CA GLY A 10 -30.67 -17.59 -10.46
C GLY A 10 -30.09 -16.32 -11.10
N ALA A 11 -30.96 -15.43 -11.57
CA ALA A 11 -30.58 -14.15 -12.17
C ALA A 11 -29.88 -13.24 -11.12
N TRP A 12 -30.44 -13.19 -9.89
CA TRP A 12 -29.81 -12.42 -8.80
C TRP A 12 -28.44 -12.98 -8.45
N ASN A 13 -28.31 -14.30 -8.29
CA ASN A 13 -27.05 -14.94 -7.95
C ASN A 13 -26.00 -14.76 -9.06
N GLN A 14 -26.42 -14.82 -10.31
CA GLN A 14 -25.51 -14.69 -11.45
C GLN A 14 -25.01 -13.25 -11.67
N TRP A 15 -25.84 -12.24 -11.38
CA TRP A 15 -25.49 -10.86 -11.77
C TRP A 15 -25.32 -9.91 -10.59
N MET A 16 -26.07 -10.10 -9.51
CA MET A 16 -26.17 -9.14 -8.41
C MET A 16 -25.54 -9.61 -7.09
N ALA A 17 -25.36 -10.91 -6.88
CA ALA A 17 -24.76 -11.41 -5.66
C ALA A 17 -23.32 -10.87 -5.45
N PRO A 18 -22.87 -10.68 -4.23
CA PRO A 18 -21.51 -10.30 -3.95
C PRO A 18 -20.51 -11.31 -4.52
N THR A 19 -19.36 -10.81 -4.98
CA THR A 19 -18.19 -11.63 -5.26
C THR A 19 -17.35 -11.70 -3.99
N ARG A 20 -17.10 -12.91 -3.49
CA ARG A 20 -16.37 -13.17 -2.24
C ARG A 20 -14.94 -13.60 -2.58
N ILE A 21 -13.97 -12.85 -2.12
CA ILE A 21 -12.55 -13.09 -2.38
C ILE A 21 -11.84 -13.31 -1.06
N ALA A 22 -11.18 -14.45 -0.90
CA ALA A 22 -10.35 -14.70 0.27
C ALA A 22 -8.86 -14.63 -0.07
N PHE A 23 -8.08 -14.18 0.89
CA PHE A 23 -6.62 -14.08 0.82
C PHE A 23 -5.99 -14.99 1.85
N VAL A 24 -5.04 -15.83 1.41
CA VAL A 24 -4.31 -16.77 2.26
C VAL A 24 -2.84 -16.36 2.29
N ASN A 25 -2.27 -16.19 3.48
CA ASN A 25 -0.86 -15.87 3.70
C ASN A 25 -0.40 -14.54 3.06
N TYR A 26 -1.30 -13.55 2.97
CA TYR A 26 -0.94 -12.19 2.54
C TYR A 26 -0.55 -11.34 3.76
N GLN A 27 0.39 -10.42 3.54
CA GLN A 27 0.79 -9.45 4.57
C GLN A 27 -0.29 -8.40 4.80
N ALA A 28 -0.46 -7.95 6.05
CA ALA A 28 -1.45 -6.95 6.45
C ALA A 28 -1.34 -5.65 5.62
N THR A 29 -0.12 -5.21 5.29
CA THR A 29 0.10 -4.04 4.43
C THR A 29 -0.51 -4.19 3.03
N THR A 30 -0.37 -5.38 2.42
CA THR A 30 -0.96 -5.67 1.11
C THR A 30 -2.48 -5.79 1.20
N LEU A 31 -2.98 -6.47 2.24
CA LEU A 31 -4.40 -6.62 2.49
C LEU A 31 -5.07 -5.27 2.72
N GLY A 32 -4.46 -4.40 3.51
CA GLY A 32 -4.96 -3.05 3.74
C GLY A 32 -5.00 -2.20 2.47
N GLN A 33 -4.01 -2.33 1.58
CA GLN A 33 -4.05 -1.66 0.28
C GLN A 33 -5.15 -2.22 -0.63
N LEU A 34 -5.36 -3.53 -0.65
CA LEU A 34 -6.45 -4.18 -1.38
C LEU A 34 -7.82 -3.74 -0.85
N ALA A 35 -7.99 -3.72 0.47
CA ALA A 35 -9.22 -3.27 1.12
C ALA A 35 -9.54 -1.81 0.77
N LYS A 36 -8.58 -0.90 0.92
CA LYS A 36 -8.72 0.52 0.54
C LYS A 36 -8.96 0.73 -0.96
N SER A 37 -8.55 -0.22 -1.80
CA SER A 37 -8.78 -0.19 -3.25
C SER A 37 -10.13 -0.76 -3.66
N ASN A 38 -10.85 -1.39 -2.74
CA ASN A 38 -12.18 -1.94 -3.01
C ASN A 38 -13.23 -0.81 -2.99
N THR A 39 -13.50 -0.25 -4.15
CA THR A 39 -14.53 0.78 -4.34
C THR A 39 -15.88 0.21 -4.75
N HIS A 40 -16.03 -1.12 -4.78
CA HIS A 40 -17.23 -1.78 -5.28
C HIS A 40 -18.02 -2.44 -4.14
N ASP A 41 -19.26 -1.95 -3.90
CA ASP A 41 -20.13 -2.42 -2.81
C ASP A 41 -20.49 -3.91 -2.82
N ARG A 42 -20.24 -4.59 -3.94
CA ARG A 42 -20.56 -6.02 -4.13
C ARG A 42 -19.33 -6.91 -4.21
N ILE A 43 -18.17 -6.42 -3.81
CA ILE A 43 -16.98 -7.25 -3.61
C ILE A 43 -16.74 -7.33 -2.11
N ARG A 44 -16.64 -8.55 -1.58
CA ARG A 44 -16.34 -8.84 -0.18
C ARG A 44 -14.97 -9.48 -0.10
N LEU A 45 -14.12 -8.90 0.72
CA LEU A 45 -12.77 -9.38 0.96
C LEU A 45 -12.71 -10.04 2.34
N ALA A 46 -11.96 -11.12 2.45
CA ALA A 46 -11.72 -11.79 3.71
C ALA A 46 -10.30 -12.35 3.76
N THR A 47 -9.80 -12.58 4.96
CA THR A 47 -8.61 -13.40 5.19
C THR A 47 -9.04 -14.81 5.54
N LEU A 48 -8.26 -15.78 5.08
CA LEU A 48 -8.44 -17.17 5.41
C LEU A 48 -7.09 -17.72 5.89
N SER A 49 -7.06 -18.29 7.08
CA SER A 49 -5.86 -18.95 7.56
C SER A 49 -5.66 -20.31 6.87
N VAL A 50 -4.45 -20.83 6.92
CA VAL A 50 -4.15 -22.15 6.34
C VAL A 50 -4.97 -23.26 7.03
N ASP A 51 -5.26 -23.07 8.32
CA ASP A 51 -6.03 -24.05 9.12
C ASP A 51 -7.54 -24.00 8.81
N GLU A 52 -8.01 -22.96 8.10
CA GLU A 52 -9.41 -22.75 7.72
C GLU A 52 -9.67 -23.03 6.23
N LEU A 53 -8.77 -23.70 5.52
CA LEU A 53 -8.91 -24.00 4.10
C LEU A 53 -10.13 -24.90 3.77
N ASP A 54 -10.69 -25.59 4.75
CA ASP A 54 -11.97 -26.28 4.64
C ASP A 54 -13.14 -25.34 4.34
N GLN A 55 -13.02 -24.06 4.72
CA GLN A 55 -14.01 -23.02 4.47
C GLN A 55 -13.84 -22.35 3.09
N ALA A 56 -12.79 -22.69 2.33
CA ALA A 56 -12.50 -22.08 1.03
C ALA A 56 -13.69 -22.14 0.05
N GLY A 57 -14.53 -23.16 0.14
CA GLY A 57 -15.74 -23.31 -0.69
C GLY A 57 -16.83 -22.27 -0.46
N GLN A 58 -16.69 -21.39 0.52
CA GLN A 58 -17.59 -20.25 0.76
C GLN A 58 -17.27 -19.04 -0.10
N TYR A 59 -16.13 -19.05 -0.80
CA TYR A 59 -15.63 -17.98 -1.63
C TYR A 59 -15.75 -18.31 -3.12
N ASP A 60 -15.77 -17.27 -3.93
CA ASP A 60 -15.77 -17.40 -5.39
C ASP A 60 -14.34 -17.48 -5.94
N VAL A 61 -13.41 -16.77 -5.27
CA VAL A 61 -11.96 -16.75 -5.60
C VAL A 61 -11.13 -16.79 -4.32
N VAL A 62 -10.07 -17.58 -4.34
CA VAL A 62 -9.05 -17.62 -3.29
C VAL A 62 -7.68 -17.29 -3.88
N LEU A 63 -7.07 -16.24 -3.35
CA LEU A 63 -5.70 -15.83 -3.70
C LEU A 63 -4.74 -16.33 -2.61
N VAL A 64 -3.74 -17.12 -3.01
CA VAL A 64 -2.78 -17.74 -2.10
C VAL A 64 -1.39 -17.16 -2.35
N ASN A 65 -0.77 -16.59 -1.32
CA ASN A 65 0.66 -16.28 -1.36
C ASN A 65 1.44 -17.52 -0.88
N GLY A 66 2.07 -18.22 -1.81
CA GLY A 66 2.77 -19.49 -1.55
C GLY A 66 4.15 -19.33 -0.91
N MET A 67 4.61 -18.11 -0.63
CA MET A 67 5.94 -17.87 -0.05
C MET A 67 6.00 -18.42 1.39
N GLY A 68 6.87 -19.39 1.63
CA GLY A 68 7.05 -20.01 2.93
C GLY A 68 5.86 -20.86 3.41
N LEU A 69 4.82 -20.98 2.60
CA LEU A 69 3.60 -21.70 2.94
C LEU A 69 3.86 -23.20 3.05
N ARG A 70 3.25 -23.85 4.03
CA ARG A 70 3.22 -25.31 4.18
C ARG A 70 1.77 -25.77 4.17
N ILE A 71 1.39 -26.51 3.13
CA ILE A 71 0.06 -27.05 2.94
C ILE A 71 0.13 -28.57 3.10
N THR A 72 -0.73 -29.14 3.94
CA THR A 72 -0.84 -30.59 4.11
C THR A 72 -1.57 -31.23 2.90
N ALA A 73 -1.45 -32.54 2.77
CA ALA A 73 -2.18 -33.28 1.70
C ALA A 73 -3.71 -33.16 1.89
N GLU A 74 -4.19 -33.11 3.13
CA GLU A 74 -5.59 -32.96 3.44
C GLU A 74 -6.11 -31.58 3.04
N GLN A 75 -5.41 -30.51 3.42
CA GLN A 75 -5.74 -29.13 3.05
C GLN A 75 -5.74 -28.94 1.52
N ARG A 76 -4.79 -29.56 0.81
CA ARG A 76 -4.77 -29.60 -0.65
C ARG A 76 -6.03 -30.25 -1.20
N THR A 77 -6.39 -31.44 -0.71
CA THR A 77 -7.60 -32.15 -1.14
C THR A 77 -8.85 -31.34 -0.92
N GLN A 78 -8.95 -30.60 0.18
CA GLN A 78 -10.07 -29.69 0.47
C GLN A 78 -10.18 -28.58 -0.57
N LEU A 79 -9.06 -27.92 -0.93
CA LEU A 79 -9.02 -26.90 -2.00
C LEU A 79 -9.36 -27.47 -3.37
N GLU A 80 -8.83 -28.65 -3.72
CA GLU A 80 -9.13 -29.32 -4.98
C GLU A 80 -10.63 -29.69 -5.07
N GLN A 81 -11.24 -30.15 -3.99
CA GLN A 81 -12.66 -30.40 -3.93
C GLN A 81 -13.50 -29.12 -4.03
N ALA A 82 -13.06 -28.03 -3.44
CA ALA A 82 -13.74 -26.74 -3.58
C ALA A 82 -13.60 -26.20 -5.02
N ALA A 83 -12.43 -26.36 -5.64
CA ALA A 83 -12.21 -26.00 -7.03
C ALA A 83 -13.07 -26.82 -8.00
N ALA A 84 -13.25 -28.09 -7.75
CA ALA A 84 -14.16 -28.95 -8.53
C ALA A 84 -15.65 -28.52 -8.44
N ARG A 85 -16.01 -27.72 -7.43
CA ARG A 85 -17.33 -27.13 -7.24
C ARG A 85 -17.46 -25.68 -7.76
N GLY A 86 -16.39 -25.14 -8.37
CA GLY A 86 -16.41 -23.82 -9.02
C GLY A 86 -15.55 -22.75 -8.35
N LEU A 87 -14.84 -23.04 -7.24
CA LEU A 87 -13.90 -22.10 -6.67
C LEU A 87 -12.73 -21.88 -7.62
N THR A 88 -12.38 -20.63 -7.88
CA THR A 88 -11.15 -20.27 -8.59
C THR A 88 -10.02 -20.01 -7.59
N VAL A 89 -8.90 -20.72 -7.73
CA VAL A 89 -7.70 -20.52 -6.92
C VAL A 89 -6.58 -19.96 -7.78
N LEU A 90 -5.88 -18.97 -7.27
CA LEU A 90 -4.61 -18.48 -7.84
C LEU A 90 -3.53 -18.48 -6.75
N THR A 91 -2.48 -19.26 -6.96
CA THR A 91 -1.27 -19.21 -6.15
C THR A 91 -0.23 -18.32 -6.79
N THR A 92 0.36 -17.45 -5.98
CA THR A 92 1.49 -16.59 -6.36
C THR A 92 2.70 -16.91 -5.49
N MET A 93 3.91 -16.68 -5.99
CA MET A 93 5.17 -16.82 -5.22
C MET A 93 5.35 -18.18 -4.53
N ALA A 94 4.87 -19.27 -5.13
CA ALA A 94 5.06 -20.60 -4.59
C ALA A 94 6.55 -20.97 -4.54
N THR A 95 7.12 -21.05 -3.33
CA THR A 95 8.52 -21.49 -3.13
C THR A 95 8.68 -23.00 -3.27
N ASN A 96 7.61 -23.74 -3.07
CA ASN A 96 7.51 -25.17 -3.34
C ASN A 96 6.47 -25.37 -4.47
N PRO A 97 6.84 -25.93 -5.64
CA PRO A 97 5.90 -26.19 -6.72
C PRO A 97 4.69 -27.05 -6.30
N ALA A 98 4.85 -27.88 -5.28
CA ALA A 98 3.75 -28.63 -4.70
C ALA A 98 2.67 -27.75 -4.05
N ASN A 99 2.96 -26.50 -3.74
CA ASN A 99 2.01 -25.52 -3.21
C ASN A 99 1.39 -24.63 -4.29
N ASP A 100 1.69 -24.85 -5.55
CA ASP A 100 0.95 -24.22 -6.63
C ASP A 100 -0.40 -24.93 -6.80
N LEU A 101 -1.45 -24.25 -6.37
CA LEU A 101 -2.84 -24.72 -6.37
C LEU A 101 -3.68 -23.97 -7.39
N THR A 102 -3.04 -23.33 -8.37
CA THR A 102 -3.72 -22.52 -9.38
C THR A 102 -4.67 -23.38 -10.20
N THR A 103 -5.96 -23.01 -10.19
CA THR A 103 -7.02 -23.63 -11.00
C THR A 103 -7.52 -22.70 -12.11
N ALA A 104 -7.19 -21.40 -12.03
CA ALA A 104 -7.47 -20.45 -13.10
C ALA A 104 -6.76 -20.86 -14.40
N ASP A 105 -7.40 -20.61 -15.56
CA ASP A 105 -6.74 -20.78 -16.86
C ASP A 105 -5.51 -19.86 -16.99
N SER A 106 -4.62 -20.19 -17.91
CA SER A 106 -3.33 -19.52 -18.06
C SER A 106 -3.44 -18.01 -18.29
N LEU A 107 -4.43 -17.56 -19.07
CA LEU A 107 -4.62 -16.13 -19.37
C LEU A 107 -5.16 -15.38 -18.15
N THR A 108 -6.15 -15.94 -17.49
CA THR A 108 -6.73 -15.39 -16.24
C THR A 108 -5.68 -15.33 -15.16
N ALA A 109 -4.91 -16.41 -14.94
CA ALA A 109 -3.84 -16.45 -13.96
C ALA A 109 -2.76 -15.40 -14.25
N ALA A 110 -2.29 -15.30 -15.50
CA ALA A 110 -1.29 -14.32 -15.91
C ALA A 110 -1.76 -12.87 -15.71
N THR A 111 -3.02 -12.58 -16.03
CA THR A 111 -3.61 -11.26 -15.86
C THR A 111 -3.71 -10.87 -14.39
N MET A 112 -4.25 -11.75 -13.53
CA MET A 112 -4.35 -11.51 -12.09
C MET A 112 -2.95 -11.34 -11.45
N GLN A 113 -1.98 -12.17 -11.85
CA GLN A 113 -0.59 -12.03 -11.42
C GLN A 113 0.04 -10.71 -11.86
N ALA A 114 -0.30 -10.21 -13.06
CA ALA A 114 0.22 -8.94 -13.56
C ALA A 114 -0.28 -7.75 -12.71
N TYR A 115 -1.55 -7.75 -12.32
CA TYR A 115 -2.09 -6.76 -11.37
C TYR A 115 -1.38 -6.83 -10.01
N LEU A 116 -1.23 -8.03 -9.44
CA LEU A 116 -0.57 -8.23 -8.15
C LEU A 116 0.90 -7.79 -8.19
N ARG A 117 1.64 -8.12 -9.24
CA ARG A 117 3.04 -7.68 -9.43
C ARG A 117 3.16 -6.18 -9.63
N GLY A 118 2.22 -5.58 -10.35
CA GLY A 118 2.16 -4.14 -10.53
C GLY A 118 1.90 -3.39 -9.23
N ALA A 119 1.23 -4.03 -8.28
CA ALA A 119 0.85 -3.50 -6.97
C ALA A 119 0.16 -2.11 -7.05
N GLY A 120 -0.14 -1.53 -5.89
CA GLY A 120 -0.75 -0.20 -5.76
C GLY A 120 -2.23 -0.14 -6.05
N ARG A 121 -2.87 0.90 -5.57
CA ARG A 121 -4.33 0.99 -5.50
C ARG A 121 -5.03 0.85 -6.84
N ARG A 122 -4.49 1.46 -7.90
CA ARG A 122 -5.06 1.34 -9.25
C ARG A 122 -5.06 -0.11 -9.75
N ASN A 123 -3.94 -0.82 -9.62
CA ASN A 123 -3.85 -2.22 -10.02
C ASN A 123 -4.75 -3.10 -9.15
N TYR A 124 -4.79 -2.86 -7.84
CA TYR A 124 -5.63 -3.64 -6.93
C TYR A 124 -7.13 -3.41 -7.19
N ARG A 125 -7.57 -2.18 -7.43
CA ARG A 125 -8.96 -1.91 -7.85
C ARG A 125 -9.31 -2.66 -9.13
N ASN A 126 -8.44 -2.57 -10.14
CA ASN A 126 -8.67 -3.25 -11.42
C ASN A 126 -8.59 -4.79 -11.28
N LEU A 127 -7.76 -5.33 -10.38
CA LEU A 127 -7.77 -6.75 -10.05
C LEU A 127 -9.12 -7.20 -9.49
N LEU A 128 -9.63 -6.48 -8.49
CA LEU A 128 -10.92 -6.79 -7.87
C LEU A 128 -12.07 -6.71 -8.88
N THR A 129 -12.07 -5.68 -9.70
CA THR A 129 -13.03 -5.51 -10.81
C THR A 129 -12.90 -6.63 -11.84
N TYR A 130 -11.67 -7.01 -12.21
CA TYR A 130 -11.39 -8.12 -13.12
C TYR A 130 -11.91 -9.45 -12.58
N ILE A 131 -11.65 -9.71 -11.30
CA ILE A 131 -12.14 -10.92 -10.62
C ILE A 131 -13.67 -10.96 -10.70
N ARG A 132 -14.37 -9.90 -10.29
CA ARG A 132 -15.82 -9.87 -10.33
C ARG A 132 -16.37 -10.05 -11.74
N ARG A 133 -15.84 -9.28 -12.69
CA ARG A 133 -16.39 -9.23 -14.07
C ARG A 133 -16.01 -10.44 -14.90
N THR A 134 -14.75 -10.89 -14.83
CA THR A 134 -14.21 -11.89 -15.75
C THR A 134 -14.14 -13.27 -15.13
N VAL A 135 -13.69 -13.38 -13.87
CA VAL A 135 -13.53 -14.67 -13.20
C VAL A 135 -14.88 -15.18 -12.68
N ASP A 136 -15.59 -14.32 -11.98
CA ASP A 136 -16.91 -14.64 -11.39
C ASP A 136 -18.09 -14.41 -12.37
N GLY A 137 -17.83 -13.77 -13.53
CA GLY A 137 -18.82 -13.57 -14.60
C GLY A 137 -19.90 -12.54 -14.30
N LYS A 138 -19.77 -11.74 -13.24
CA LYS A 138 -20.76 -10.75 -12.81
C LYS A 138 -20.50 -9.40 -13.48
N THR A 139 -21.04 -9.23 -14.68
CA THR A 139 -20.81 -8.04 -15.52
C THR A 139 -21.74 -6.87 -15.23
N TRP A 140 -22.86 -7.13 -14.56
CA TRP A 140 -23.83 -6.09 -14.24
C TRP A 140 -23.26 -5.17 -13.15
N ASP A 141 -23.39 -3.85 -13.32
CA ASP A 141 -22.87 -2.86 -12.39
C ASP A 141 -21.34 -2.98 -12.14
N THR A 142 -20.62 -3.45 -13.14
CA THR A 142 -19.16 -3.64 -13.03
C THR A 142 -18.49 -3.03 -14.26
N GLU A 143 -17.65 -2.02 -14.04
CA GLU A 143 -16.89 -1.36 -15.09
C GLU A 143 -15.91 -2.32 -15.77
N GLN A 144 -15.45 -1.94 -16.98
CA GLN A 144 -14.38 -2.68 -17.64
C GLN A 144 -13.06 -2.37 -16.92
N PRO A 145 -12.33 -3.39 -16.41
CA PRO A 145 -11.06 -3.14 -15.75
C PRO A 145 -10.03 -2.65 -16.78
N GLU A 146 -9.22 -1.68 -16.38
CA GLU A 146 -8.08 -1.23 -17.17
C GLU A 146 -6.99 -2.30 -17.15
N ALA A 147 -6.16 -2.34 -18.18
CA ALA A 147 -5.03 -3.28 -18.23
C ALA A 147 -4.04 -3.06 -17.07
N PRO A 148 -3.35 -4.13 -16.61
CA PRO A 148 -2.35 -4.01 -15.56
C PRO A 148 -1.25 -3.02 -15.93
N VAL A 149 -0.93 -2.11 -15.01
CA VAL A 149 0.12 -1.11 -15.19
C VAL A 149 1.42 -1.59 -14.57
N GLN A 150 2.50 -1.63 -15.36
CA GLN A 150 3.84 -1.91 -14.85
C GLN A 150 4.45 -0.65 -14.24
N ARG A 151 4.49 -0.56 -12.92
CA ARG A 151 4.91 0.64 -12.17
C ARG A 151 6.43 0.88 -12.16
N ALA A 152 7.23 -0.08 -12.61
CA ALA A 152 8.70 0.06 -12.66
C ALA A 152 9.18 1.26 -13.50
N TRP A 153 8.36 1.73 -14.45
CA TRP A 153 8.64 2.90 -15.28
C TRP A 153 8.00 4.20 -14.80
N LEU A 154 7.23 4.14 -13.71
CA LEU A 154 6.47 5.25 -13.15
C LEU A 154 6.99 5.56 -11.73
N PRO A 155 8.12 6.29 -11.63
CA PRO A 155 8.82 6.48 -10.37
C PRO A 155 8.08 7.38 -9.38
N PHE A 156 7.12 8.19 -9.84
CA PHE A 156 6.38 9.12 -8.99
C PHE A 156 4.92 8.71 -8.85
N PHE A 157 4.35 9.03 -7.72
CA PHE A 157 2.93 8.80 -7.45
C PHE A 157 2.32 9.92 -6.61
N HIS A 158 1.02 10.12 -6.74
CA HIS A 158 0.21 11.05 -5.95
C HIS A 158 -1.16 10.45 -5.69
N ALA A 159 -1.84 10.90 -4.63
CA ALA A 159 -3.26 10.58 -4.44
C ALA A 159 -4.10 11.07 -5.64
N ASP A 160 -5.10 10.31 -6.04
CA ASP A 160 -6.08 10.83 -6.99
C ASP A 160 -6.97 11.86 -6.27
N PRO A 161 -7.10 13.11 -6.75
CA PRO A 161 -7.90 14.13 -6.08
C PRO A 161 -9.39 13.80 -5.97
N LYS A 162 -9.90 12.91 -6.84
CA LYS A 162 -11.29 12.46 -6.82
C LYS A 162 -11.53 11.38 -5.77
N HIS A 163 -10.51 10.57 -5.51
CA HIS A 163 -10.55 9.42 -4.59
C HIS A 163 -9.25 9.35 -3.78
N PRO A 164 -8.96 10.36 -2.95
CA PRO A 164 -7.63 10.54 -2.36
C PRO A 164 -7.20 9.42 -1.41
N GLU A 165 -8.15 8.69 -0.85
CA GLU A 165 -7.84 7.54 0.02
C GLU A 165 -7.81 6.21 -0.72
N ALA A 166 -8.49 6.11 -1.87
CA ALA A 166 -8.67 4.87 -2.61
C ALA A 166 -7.76 4.73 -3.84
N GLU A 167 -7.33 5.84 -4.45
CA GLU A 167 -6.64 5.78 -5.73
C GLU A 167 -5.32 6.56 -5.74
N GLU A 168 -4.36 6.03 -6.50
CA GLU A 168 -3.08 6.67 -6.80
C GLU A 168 -2.97 6.92 -8.29
N ARG A 169 -2.35 8.04 -8.65
CA ARG A 169 -1.88 8.31 -10.00
C ARG A 169 -0.37 8.17 -10.07
N ASP A 170 0.10 7.54 -11.13
CA ASP A 170 1.52 7.30 -11.35
C ASP A 170 2.05 8.17 -12.50
N PHE A 171 3.31 8.62 -12.40
CA PHE A 171 3.93 9.53 -13.35
C PHE A 171 5.35 9.06 -13.71
N GLY A 172 5.69 9.17 -15.01
CA GLY A 172 6.99 8.75 -15.53
C GLY A 172 8.10 9.80 -15.35
N SER A 173 7.77 11.04 -15.04
CA SER A 173 8.75 12.13 -14.93
C SER A 173 8.29 13.21 -13.94
N VAL A 174 9.25 14.00 -13.45
CA VAL A 174 9.00 15.19 -12.63
C VAL A 174 8.09 16.17 -13.36
N ALA A 175 8.34 16.42 -14.66
CA ALA A 175 7.55 17.36 -15.46
C ALA A 175 6.08 16.93 -15.56
N ALA A 176 5.80 15.65 -15.81
CA ALA A 176 4.44 15.13 -15.84
C ALA A 176 3.75 15.22 -14.47
N TYR A 177 4.50 14.99 -13.39
CA TYR A 177 4.01 15.15 -12.03
C TYR A 177 3.66 16.60 -11.71
N GLU A 178 4.55 17.54 -11.98
CA GLU A 178 4.33 18.98 -11.74
C GLU A 178 3.20 19.54 -12.60
N GLN A 179 3.07 19.09 -13.85
CA GLN A 179 1.93 19.42 -14.70
C GLN A 179 0.60 18.97 -14.06
N PHE A 180 0.57 17.76 -13.53
CA PHE A 180 -0.61 17.27 -12.81
C PHE A 180 -0.92 18.14 -11.59
N LEU A 181 0.07 18.44 -10.74
CA LEU A 181 -0.15 19.32 -9.58
C LEU A 181 -0.70 20.68 -9.98
N SER A 182 -0.18 21.27 -11.05
CA SER A 182 -0.67 22.54 -11.59
C SER A 182 -2.13 22.44 -12.05
N GLN A 183 -2.49 21.40 -12.77
CA GLN A 183 -3.85 21.17 -13.25
C GLN A 183 -4.86 20.95 -12.11
N GLN A 184 -4.40 20.41 -10.99
CA GLN A 184 -5.24 20.17 -9.80
C GLN A 184 -5.24 21.33 -8.80
N GLY A 185 -4.51 22.42 -9.07
CA GLY A 185 -4.39 23.55 -8.15
C GLY A 185 -3.60 23.20 -6.86
N LEU A 186 -2.74 22.18 -6.93
CA LEU A 186 -1.92 21.69 -5.80
C LEU A 186 -0.49 22.28 -5.81
N THR A 187 -0.16 23.11 -6.79
CA THR A 187 1.15 23.79 -6.83
C THR A 187 1.27 24.76 -5.67
N GLN A 188 2.31 24.60 -4.90
CA GLN A 188 2.61 25.47 -3.77
C GLN A 188 3.39 26.71 -4.19
N SER A 189 3.55 27.68 -3.28
CA SER A 189 4.31 28.90 -3.51
C SER A 189 5.78 28.60 -3.89
N ALA A 190 6.44 29.51 -4.59
CA ALA A 190 7.84 29.35 -5.01
C ALA A 190 8.82 29.16 -3.84
N GLY A 191 8.47 29.61 -2.63
CA GLY A 191 9.26 29.42 -1.40
C GLY A 191 8.94 28.16 -0.60
N ALA A 192 7.99 27.35 -1.05
CA ALA A 192 7.60 26.12 -0.36
C ALA A 192 8.75 25.11 -0.31
N SER A 193 8.91 24.47 0.84
CA SER A 193 9.87 23.36 0.95
C SER A 193 9.39 22.17 0.12
N ARG A 194 10.33 21.54 -0.59
CA ARG A 194 10.06 20.35 -1.39
C ARG A 194 10.41 19.11 -0.60
N ILE A 195 9.48 18.18 -0.49
CA ILE A 195 9.60 16.98 0.34
C ILE A 195 9.37 15.75 -0.53
N LEU A 196 10.32 14.79 -0.48
CA LEU A 196 10.12 13.46 -1.06
C LEU A 196 9.54 12.53 0.01
N VAL A 197 8.48 11.80 -0.32
CA VAL A 197 7.91 10.73 0.52
C VAL A 197 8.13 9.40 -0.20
N THR A 198 8.75 8.44 0.47
CA THR A 198 9.10 7.12 -0.09
C THR A 198 8.92 6.00 0.94
N GLY A 199 8.98 4.75 0.49
CA GLY A 199 8.83 3.57 1.35
C GLY A 199 7.39 3.04 1.37
N GLN A 200 7.23 1.82 1.93
CA GLN A 200 5.96 1.07 1.83
C GLN A 200 5.45 0.51 3.16
N MET A 201 6.12 0.81 4.28
CA MET A 201 5.71 0.30 5.60
C MET A 201 4.57 1.12 6.24
N GLY A 202 4.20 2.24 5.63
CA GLY A 202 3.07 3.08 6.01
C GLY A 202 2.19 3.39 4.81
N ASP A 203 1.05 4.05 5.06
CA ASP A 203 0.24 4.63 4.00
C ASP A 203 0.75 6.06 3.71
N PRO A 204 1.40 6.30 2.56
CA PRO A 204 1.97 7.62 2.27
C PRO A 204 0.93 8.69 1.99
N LEU A 205 -0.29 8.33 1.52
CA LEU A 205 -1.24 9.31 0.99
C LEU A 205 -1.78 10.28 2.05
N PRO A 206 -2.20 9.84 3.26
CA PRO A 206 -2.61 10.75 4.31
C PRO A 206 -1.48 11.69 4.75
N LEU A 207 -0.24 11.20 4.79
CA LEU A 207 0.93 12.01 5.13
C LEU A 207 1.22 13.07 4.05
N MET A 208 1.19 12.68 2.77
CA MET A 208 1.37 13.60 1.65
C MET A 208 0.33 14.73 1.69
N THR A 209 -0.94 14.36 1.83
CA THR A 209 -2.04 15.33 1.93
C THR A 209 -1.87 16.28 3.11
N ALA A 210 -1.42 15.80 4.28
CA ALA A 210 -1.20 16.62 5.45
C ALA A 210 -0.02 17.60 5.27
N LEU A 211 1.06 17.18 4.62
CA LEU A 211 2.20 18.02 4.29
C LEU A 211 1.85 19.10 3.25
N GLU A 212 1.03 18.78 2.26
CA GLU A 212 0.53 19.74 1.27
C GLU A 212 -0.38 20.79 1.91
N LYS A 213 -1.28 20.38 2.80
CA LYS A 213 -2.10 21.30 3.61
C LYS A 213 -1.24 22.22 4.49
N ALA A 214 -0.05 21.75 4.90
CA ALA A 214 0.92 22.57 5.64
C ALA A 214 1.76 23.50 4.74
N GLY A 215 1.52 23.52 3.41
CA GLY A 215 2.16 24.44 2.46
C GLY A 215 3.44 23.90 1.83
N HIS A 216 3.71 22.59 1.90
CA HIS A 216 4.88 21.98 1.26
C HIS A 216 4.54 21.44 -0.12
N GLN A 217 5.50 21.49 -1.04
CA GLN A 217 5.43 20.80 -2.32
C GLN A 217 5.90 19.35 -2.13
N VAL A 218 4.98 18.38 -2.21
CA VAL A 218 5.26 16.98 -1.91
C VAL A 218 5.38 16.15 -3.16
N TYR A 219 6.29 15.19 -3.16
CA TYR A 219 6.53 14.24 -4.26
C TYR A 219 6.56 12.82 -3.70
N GLY A 220 5.58 12.00 -4.05
CA GLY A 220 5.63 10.56 -3.79
C GLY A 220 6.62 9.87 -4.72
N VAL A 221 7.59 9.15 -4.16
CA VAL A 221 8.67 8.48 -4.91
C VAL A 221 8.67 7.00 -4.58
N ARG A 222 8.58 6.15 -5.62
CA ARG A 222 8.54 4.69 -5.45
C ARG A 222 9.85 4.09 -4.97
N ASP A 223 10.95 4.57 -5.56
CA ASP A 223 12.30 4.09 -5.28
C ASP A 223 13.26 5.29 -5.25
N LEU A 224 13.72 5.62 -4.04
CA LEU A 224 14.56 6.78 -3.80
C LEU A 224 15.93 6.63 -4.44
N GLU A 225 16.53 5.44 -4.41
CA GLU A 225 17.84 5.18 -5.01
C GLU A 225 17.78 5.38 -6.53
N THR A 226 16.78 4.84 -7.19
CA THR A 226 16.57 5.04 -8.63
C THR A 226 16.29 6.50 -8.96
N CYS A 227 15.52 7.22 -8.15
CA CYS A 227 15.24 8.64 -8.31
C CYS A 227 16.54 9.47 -8.28
N ILE A 228 17.42 9.18 -7.33
CA ILE A 228 18.74 9.83 -7.22
C ILE A 228 19.64 9.45 -8.41
N ARG A 229 19.77 8.15 -8.69
CA ARG A 229 20.63 7.66 -9.79
C ARG A 229 20.24 8.22 -11.16
N ARG A 230 18.96 8.48 -11.38
CA ARG A 230 18.43 9.12 -12.61
C ARG A 230 18.44 10.64 -12.56
N GLN A 231 19.05 11.25 -11.55
CA GLN A 231 19.14 12.70 -11.34
C GLN A 231 17.76 13.41 -11.24
N GLN A 232 16.70 12.68 -10.97
CA GLN A 232 15.36 13.24 -10.81
C GLN A 232 15.26 14.02 -9.49
N ALA A 233 15.94 13.55 -8.44
CA ALA A 233 16.03 14.27 -7.18
C ALA A 233 16.74 15.63 -7.32
N ASP A 234 17.75 15.75 -8.21
CA ASP A 234 18.44 17.01 -8.47
C ASP A 234 17.51 18.04 -9.17
N SER A 235 16.58 17.56 -9.99
CA SER A 235 15.57 18.42 -10.61
C SER A 235 14.56 18.93 -9.59
N ILE A 236 14.19 18.11 -8.61
CA ILE A 236 13.26 18.47 -7.54
C ILE A 236 13.92 19.36 -6.49
N ARG A 237 15.19 19.15 -6.15
CA ARG A 237 15.93 19.82 -5.08
C ARG A 237 15.21 19.73 -3.72
N PRO A 238 15.05 18.53 -3.16
CA PRO A 238 14.27 18.36 -1.94
C PRO A 238 14.97 18.98 -0.74
N SER A 239 14.21 19.55 0.16
CA SER A 239 14.67 20.03 1.48
C SER A 239 14.65 18.90 2.51
N ALA A 240 13.77 17.93 2.33
CA ALA A 240 13.63 16.77 3.19
C ALA A 240 13.23 15.51 2.41
N VAL A 241 13.59 14.37 2.96
CA VAL A 241 13.08 13.04 2.59
C VAL A 241 12.39 12.43 3.79
N ILE A 242 11.19 11.90 3.60
CA ILE A 242 10.48 11.11 4.59
C ILE A 242 10.44 9.67 4.06
N ASN A 243 11.16 8.79 4.74
CA ASN A 243 11.27 7.37 4.39
C ASN A 243 10.37 6.52 5.28
N LEU A 244 9.37 5.89 4.68
CA LEU A 244 8.43 4.98 5.36
C LEU A 244 8.90 3.51 5.34
N ALA A 245 10.11 3.23 4.90
CA ALA A 245 10.72 1.91 5.01
C ALA A 245 11.54 1.80 6.30
N HIS A 246 11.74 0.59 6.77
CA HIS A 246 12.68 0.30 7.85
C HIS A 246 14.05 -0.15 7.30
N GLY A 247 15.05 -0.23 8.17
CA GLY A 247 16.41 -0.61 7.80
C GLY A 247 17.25 0.53 7.24
N ARG A 248 18.35 0.17 6.60
CA ARG A 248 19.31 1.12 6.01
C ARG A 248 18.85 1.56 4.62
N LEU A 249 19.13 2.81 4.29
CA LEU A 249 18.86 3.38 2.96
C LEU A 249 19.89 2.99 1.90
N GLY A 250 21.00 2.42 2.29
CA GLY A 250 22.14 2.20 1.40
C GLY A 250 23.09 3.41 1.31
N ASP A 251 24.37 3.11 1.14
CA ASP A 251 25.44 4.10 1.26
C ASP A 251 25.36 5.21 0.19
N ALA A 252 24.93 4.88 -1.02
CA ALA A 252 24.79 5.86 -2.11
C ALA A 252 23.72 6.92 -1.77
N VAL A 253 22.59 6.51 -1.24
CA VAL A 253 21.49 7.40 -0.82
C VAL A 253 21.96 8.26 0.36
N VAL A 254 22.54 7.66 1.38
CA VAL A 254 23.04 8.39 2.57
C VAL A 254 24.07 9.43 2.18
N LYS A 255 25.00 9.08 1.29
CA LYS A 255 26.01 10.01 0.76
C LYS A 255 25.37 11.19 0.05
N TYR A 256 24.39 10.92 -0.81
CA TYR A 256 23.66 11.97 -1.53
C TYR A 256 22.94 12.92 -0.56
N LEU A 257 22.18 12.39 0.40
CA LEU A 257 21.48 13.22 1.41
C LEU A 257 22.42 14.13 2.18
N LYS A 258 23.58 13.59 2.61
CA LYS A 258 24.62 14.37 3.30
C LYS A 258 25.23 15.45 2.41
N GLN A 259 25.58 15.14 1.17
CA GLN A 259 26.20 16.08 0.23
C GLN A 259 25.25 17.23 -0.13
N GLN A 260 23.97 16.94 -0.30
CA GLN A 260 22.94 17.94 -0.61
C GLN A 260 22.36 18.59 0.66
N ASN A 261 22.83 18.21 1.85
CA ASN A 261 22.32 18.67 3.13
C ASN A 261 20.79 18.52 3.25
N ILE A 262 20.22 17.37 2.87
CA ILE A 262 18.79 17.06 2.90
C ILE A 262 18.45 16.43 4.24
N LEU A 263 17.37 16.90 4.90
CA LEU A 263 16.89 16.31 6.14
C LEU A 263 16.27 14.94 5.87
N LEU A 264 16.55 13.96 6.71
CA LEU A 264 15.94 12.65 6.66
C LEU A 264 15.02 12.46 7.86
N PHE A 265 13.78 12.07 7.61
CA PHE A 265 12.84 11.61 8.62
C PHE A 265 12.45 10.17 8.33
N SER A 266 12.37 9.34 9.37
CA SER A 266 11.98 7.95 9.23
C SER A 266 10.90 7.60 10.27
N PRO A 267 9.65 8.07 10.08
CA PRO A 267 8.57 7.66 10.94
C PRO A 267 8.27 6.18 10.73
N LEU A 268 7.88 5.50 11.81
CA LEU A 268 7.73 4.05 11.80
C LEU A 268 6.26 3.63 11.87
N ASN A 269 5.99 2.45 11.36
CA ASN A 269 4.80 1.67 11.63
C ASN A 269 5.08 0.78 12.85
N VAL A 270 4.21 0.82 13.87
CA VAL A 270 4.35 0.00 15.07
C VAL A 270 4.11 -1.49 14.82
N ASN A 271 3.63 -1.84 13.61
CA ASN A 271 3.41 -3.21 13.14
C ASN A 271 2.52 -4.05 14.07
N ARG A 272 1.54 -3.41 14.66
CA ARG A 272 0.49 -4.00 15.49
C ARG A 272 -0.72 -3.08 15.53
N ARG A 273 -1.84 -3.56 16.08
CA ARG A 273 -3.03 -2.72 16.28
C ARG A 273 -2.71 -1.54 17.19
N VAL A 274 -3.29 -0.40 16.88
CA VAL A 274 -3.08 0.84 17.66
C VAL A 274 -3.44 0.62 19.13
N GLU A 275 -4.57 -0.02 19.40
CA GLU A 275 -5.04 -0.33 20.76
C GLU A 275 -4.04 -1.21 21.54
N ASP A 276 -3.51 -2.25 20.90
CA ASP A 276 -2.53 -3.16 21.51
C ASP A 276 -1.21 -2.43 21.77
N TRP A 277 -0.81 -1.54 20.88
CA TRP A 277 0.40 -0.74 21.04
C TRP A 277 0.27 0.27 22.17
N GLU A 278 -0.89 0.93 22.30
CA GLU A 278 -1.15 1.88 23.41
C GLU A 278 -1.22 1.18 24.77
N ALA A 279 -1.72 -0.03 24.81
CA ALA A 279 -1.79 -0.84 26.04
C ALA A 279 -0.42 -1.44 26.44
N ASP A 280 0.54 -1.55 25.50
CA ASP A 280 1.83 -2.18 25.74
C ASP A 280 2.77 -1.27 26.55
N LYS A 281 3.13 -1.72 27.76
CA LYS A 281 4.06 -1.02 28.65
C LYS A 281 5.52 -1.34 28.39
N GLN A 282 5.83 -2.37 27.60
CA GLN A 282 7.20 -2.80 27.32
C GLN A 282 7.81 -2.03 26.14
N GLY A 283 6.97 -1.60 25.20
CA GLY A 283 7.41 -0.90 24.00
C GLY A 283 8.14 -1.81 23.00
N MET A 284 8.94 -1.17 22.17
CA MET A 284 9.65 -1.81 21.08
C MET A 284 10.93 -2.51 21.57
N ASN A 285 11.23 -3.71 21.08
CA ASN A 285 12.43 -4.45 21.45
C ASN A 285 13.03 -5.21 20.26
N GLY A 286 14.23 -5.80 20.48
CA GLY A 286 14.90 -6.72 19.57
C GLY A 286 15.12 -6.19 18.16
N GLY A 287 14.93 -7.06 17.18
CA GLY A 287 15.16 -6.76 15.78
C GLY A 287 14.27 -5.64 15.23
N PHE A 288 13.05 -5.51 15.74
CA PHE A 288 12.14 -4.45 15.27
C PHE A 288 12.62 -3.06 15.70
N LEU A 289 13.11 -2.89 16.94
CA LEU A 289 13.74 -1.66 17.40
C LEU A 289 14.97 -1.33 16.54
N SER A 290 15.81 -2.33 16.29
CA SER A 290 17.01 -2.16 15.45
C SER A 290 16.65 -1.66 14.05
N GLN A 291 15.70 -2.30 13.37
CA GLN A 291 15.33 -1.97 11.99
C GLN A 291 14.58 -0.65 11.87
N SER A 292 13.74 -0.31 12.85
CA SER A 292 12.83 0.83 12.72
C SER A 292 13.37 2.12 13.37
N VAL A 293 14.35 2.02 14.26
CA VAL A 293 14.92 3.17 14.96
C VAL A 293 16.42 3.26 14.72
N VAL A 294 17.20 2.24 15.15
CA VAL A 294 18.67 2.32 15.16
C VAL A 294 19.25 2.45 13.76
N MET A 295 18.80 1.63 12.82
CA MET A 295 19.32 1.65 11.44
C MET A 295 19.00 2.98 10.71
N PRO A 296 17.80 3.53 10.76
CA PRO A 296 17.53 4.86 10.22
C PRO A 296 18.35 5.97 10.88
N GLU A 297 18.57 5.93 12.20
CA GLU A 297 19.40 6.92 12.91
C GLU A 297 20.87 6.87 12.46
N ILE A 298 21.43 5.69 12.19
CA ILE A 298 22.77 5.54 11.61
C ILE A 298 22.85 6.25 10.24
N ASP A 299 21.78 6.25 9.46
CA ASP A 299 21.68 6.95 8.17
C ASP A 299 21.47 8.46 8.33
N GLY A 300 21.23 8.93 9.55
CA GLY A 300 21.04 10.34 9.88
C GLY A 300 19.56 10.76 9.97
N ALA A 301 18.65 9.79 10.14
CA ALA A 301 17.24 10.10 10.35
C ALA A 301 17.03 10.84 11.67
N LEU A 302 16.22 11.88 11.59
CA LEU A 302 15.85 12.72 12.71
C LEU A 302 14.61 12.13 13.40
N ARG A 303 14.69 12.05 14.73
CA ARG A 303 13.53 11.82 15.61
C ARG A 303 12.65 10.63 15.18
N PRO A 304 13.00 9.42 15.56
CA PRO A 304 12.15 8.26 15.34
C PRO A 304 10.77 8.52 15.97
N TYR A 305 9.69 8.26 15.21
CA TYR A 305 8.35 8.62 15.61
C TYR A 305 7.35 7.57 15.14
N ALA A 306 6.61 6.98 16.07
CA ALA A 306 5.54 6.06 15.74
C ALA A 306 4.40 6.84 15.08
N LEU A 307 4.19 6.66 13.80
CA LEU A 307 3.21 7.38 13.00
C LEU A 307 2.08 6.50 12.51
N PHE A 308 2.38 5.24 12.21
CA PHE A 308 1.43 4.28 11.66
C PHE A 308 1.22 3.11 12.60
N GLY A 309 0.01 2.58 12.59
CA GLY A 309 -0.39 1.36 13.25
C GLY A 309 -1.40 0.61 12.39
N HIS A 310 -1.99 -0.44 12.95
CA HIS A 310 -3.02 -1.20 12.26
C HIS A 310 -4.38 -0.97 12.92
N GLU A 311 -5.42 -0.86 12.09
CA GLU A 311 -6.82 -0.93 12.50
C GLU A 311 -7.52 -2.02 11.70
N VAL A 312 -8.62 -2.54 12.24
CA VAL A 312 -9.44 -3.55 11.55
C VAL A 312 -10.65 -2.84 10.97
N ASP A 313 -10.89 -3.05 9.68
CA ASP A 313 -12.06 -2.48 9.02
C ASP A 313 -13.35 -3.25 9.36
N ALA A 314 -14.48 -2.78 8.82
CA ALA A 314 -15.79 -3.39 9.07
C ALA A 314 -15.90 -4.84 8.51
N GLU A 315 -15.01 -5.25 7.61
CA GLU A 315 -14.94 -6.58 7.02
C GLU A 315 -13.93 -7.49 7.74
N GLY A 316 -13.26 -6.99 8.78
CA GLY A 316 -12.29 -7.74 9.58
C GLY A 316 -10.87 -7.76 9.00
N LEU A 317 -10.56 -6.91 8.01
CA LEU A 317 -9.25 -6.81 7.40
C LEU A 317 -8.36 -5.80 8.13
N GLU A 318 -7.14 -6.19 8.45
CA GLU A 318 -6.16 -5.26 9.00
C GLU A 318 -5.68 -4.27 7.93
N GLN A 319 -5.75 -2.99 8.27
CA GLN A 319 -5.29 -1.89 7.45
C GLN A 319 -4.22 -1.07 8.18
N VAL A 320 -3.19 -0.66 7.45
CA VAL A 320 -2.23 0.31 7.98
C VAL A 320 -2.86 1.70 7.90
N VAL A 321 -2.90 2.38 9.04
CA VAL A 321 -3.46 3.73 9.18
C VAL A 321 -2.44 4.67 9.78
N ALA A 322 -2.47 5.94 9.37
CA ALA A 322 -1.76 7.00 10.08
C ALA A 322 -2.60 7.41 11.30
N MET A 323 -2.02 7.37 12.50
CA MET A 323 -2.68 7.79 13.73
C MET A 323 -2.91 9.31 13.69
N PRO A 324 -4.16 9.83 13.73
CA PRO A 324 -4.46 11.22 13.37
C PRO A 324 -3.73 12.27 14.20
N GLU A 325 -3.72 12.15 15.53
CA GLU A 325 -3.04 13.08 16.41
C GLU A 325 -1.53 13.04 16.23
N ARG A 326 -1.01 11.85 15.99
CA ARG A 326 0.42 11.65 15.75
C ARG A 326 0.83 12.17 14.38
N LEU A 327 -0.02 12.07 13.38
CA LEU A 327 0.20 12.66 12.05
C LEU A 327 0.32 14.19 12.14
N ALA A 328 -0.60 14.86 12.85
CA ALA A 328 -0.56 16.30 13.05
C ALA A 328 0.75 16.74 13.75
N THR A 329 1.12 16.05 14.83
CA THR A 329 2.37 16.32 15.58
C THR A 329 3.61 16.06 14.73
N PHE A 330 3.60 15.03 13.91
CA PHE A 330 4.73 14.71 13.02
C PHE A 330 4.93 15.80 11.95
N VAL A 331 3.86 16.22 11.28
CA VAL A 331 3.88 17.31 10.30
C VAL A 331 4.38 18.60 10.93
N GLU A 332 3.91 18.95 12.14
CA GLU A 332 4.41 20.12 12.85
C GLU A 332 5.93 20.00 13.16
N SER A 333 6.40 18.80 13.55
CA SER A 333 7.82 18.55 13.75
C SER A 333 8.64 18.77 12.47
N VAL A 334 8.16 18.28 11.33
CA VAL A 334 8.80 18.51 10.02
C VAL A 334 8.87 20.01 9.72
N ASN A 335 7.76 20.73 9.91
CA ASN A 335 7.67 22.19 9.72
C ASN A 335 8.73 22.93 10.53
N ARG A 336 8.85 22.61 11.82
CA ARG A 336 9.80 23.25 12.73
C ARG A 336 11.25 22.99 12.31
N HIS A 337 11.62 21.79 11.87
CA HIS A 337 12.95 21.48 11.39
C HIS A 337 13.28 22.22 10.09
N LEU A 338 12.33 22.30 9.17
CA LEU A 338 12.49 23.02 7.90
C LEU A 338 12.62 24.54 8.16
N ALA A 339 11.80 25.11 9.04
CA ALA A 339 11.87 26.52 9.43
C ALA A 339 13.21 26.85 10.11
N LEU A 340 13.67 26.01 11.04
CA LEU A 340 14.96 26.17 11.69
C LEU A 340 16.12 26.15 10.70
N ARG A 341 16.03 25.31 9.66
CA ARG A 341 17.03 25.24 8.61
C ARG A 341 17.09 26.53 7.76
N GLN A 342 15.95 27.13 7.48
CA GLN A 342 15.84 28.37 6.68
C GLN A 342 16.24 29.60 7.49
N GLN A 343 16.18 29.55 8.82
CA GLN A 343 16.52 30.65 9.68
C GLN A 343 18.05 30.93 9.64
N PRO A 344 18.48 32.20 9.53
CA PRO A 344 19.88 32.58 9.64
C PRO A 344 20.48 32.15 10.99
N ASN A 345 21.73 31.74 11.00
CA ASN A 345 22.37 31.25 12.24
C ASN A 345 22.40 32.29 13.36
N ALA A 346 22.47 33.59 13.02
CA ALA A 346 22.42 34.69 13.98
C ALA A 346 21.10 34.77 14.75
N ASP A 347 20.00 34.26 14.16
CA ASP A 347 18.67 34.33 14.74
C ASP A 347 18.31 33.04 15.50
N LYS A 348 19.15 32.00 15.39
CA LYS A 348 18.92 30.73 16.07
C LYS A 348 19.24 30.84 17.56
N ARG A 349 18.33 30.37 18.39
CA ARG A 349 18.54 30.27 19.85
C ARG A 349 18.87 28.83 20.21
N VAL A 350 19.96 28.63 20.96
CA VAL A 350 20.38 27.32 21.48
C VAL A 350 20.17 27.32 22.98
N ALA A 351 19.43 26.36 23.49
CA ALA A 351 19.35 26.06 24.91
C ALA A 351 20.47 25.03 25.23
N ILE A 352 21.27 25.31 26.27
CA ILE A 352 22.33 24.44 26.78
C ILE A 352 21.89 23.91 28.13
#